data_9afe3c96a7616eb72edef248520d2354
#
_entry.id   9afe3c96a7616eb72edef248520d2354
#
_cell.length_a   1.000
_cell.length_b   1.000
_cell.length_c   1.000
_cell.angle_alpha   90.00
_cell.angle_beta   90.00
_cell.angle_gamma   90.00
#
_symmetry.space_group_name_H-M   'P 1'
#
loop_
_entity.id
_entity.type
_entity.pdbx_description
1 polymer ?
#
loop_
_entity_poly.entity_id
_entity_poly.type
_entity_poly.pdbx_seq_one_letter_code
_entity_poly.pdbx_strand_id
1 'polypeptide(L)'
;MQIDGLPAIGTFHHIGVATEGIAEAEGTYAALGYAREGDEFCDHAQGVRGVFIVGPGPRLELLEALGASNTLDPWLRAGSRMYHLAFEVDDLDGTLALARSRFQALVLRSPTPAPAFGGRHIAFVMLRNRAVIEFIEADRSAMPDQSNEPVRP
;
A
#
# COMPACT_ATOMS: atom_id res chain seq x y z
N MET A 1 -0.17 -1.04 -22.21
CA MET A 1 0.94 -0.41 -22.96
C MET A 1 2.21 -0.66 -22.18
N GLN A 2 3.07 -1.51 -22.66
CA GLN A 2 4.38 -1.75 -22.06
C GLN A 2 5.29 -0.61 -22.54
N ILE A 3 5.81 0.17 -21.61
CA ILE A 3 6.83 1.17 -21.94
C ILE A 3 8.15 0.42 -22.02
N ASP A 4 8.64 0.20 -23.24
CA ASP A 4 9.90 -0.50 -23.48
C ASP A 4 11.03 0.17 -22.70
N GLY A 5 11.67 -0.58 -21.82
CA GLY A 5 12.93 -0.21 -21.17
C GLY A 5 12.89 0.12 -19.67
N LEU A 6 11.75 0.16 -19.01
CA LEU A 6 11.68 0.29 -17.54
C LEU A 6 11.06 -0.97 -16.95
N PRO A 7 11.80 -1.72 -16.11
CA PRO A 7 11.21 -2.81 -15.35
C PRO A 7 10.11 -2.23 -14.44
N ALA A 8 8.97 -2.94 -14.33
CA ALA A 8 7.95 -2.60 -13.35
C ALA A 8 8.56 -2.63 -11.95
N ILE A 9 8.31 -1.58 -11.16
CA ILE A 9 8.84 -1.49 -9.79
C ILE A 9 8.22 -2.53 -8.86
N GLY A 10 7.04 -3.04 -9.21
CA GLY A 10 6.28 -4.03 -8.45
C GLY A 10 4.90 -4.24 -9.07
N THR A 11 4.05 -4.96 -8.34
CA THR A 11 2.66 -5.21 -8.73
C THR A 11 1.74 -4.26 -7.96
N PHE A 12 0.88 -3.52 -8.66
CA PHE A 12 -0.09 -2.64 -8.03
C PHE A 12 -1.00 -3.42 -7.07
N HIS A 13 -1.19 -2.86 -5.86
CA HIS A 13 -2.02 -3.49 -4.83
C HIS A 13 -3.27 -2.67 -4.53
N HIS A 14 -3.16 -1.39 -4.17
CA HIS A 14 -4.30 -0.55 -3.79
C HIS A 14 -4.00 0.95 -3.89
N ILE A 15 -5.07 1.72 -3.71
CA ILE A 15 -5.00 3.17 -3.46
C ILE A 15 -5.39 3.40 -2.00
N GLY A 16 -4.56 4.11 -1.25
CA GLY A 16 -4.86 4.53 0.12
C GLY A 16 -5.75 5.76 0.13
N VAL A 17 -6.82 5.70 0.93
CA VAL A 17 -7.82 6.75 1.06
C VAL A 17 -7.90 7.23 2.50
N ALA A 18 -7.52 8.49 2.74
CA ALA A 18 -7.69 9.13 4.04
C ALA A 18 -9.16 9.49 4.26
N THR A 19 -9.72 9.07 5.38
CA THR A 19 -11.11 9.34 5.77
C THR A 19 -11.20 9.96 7.16
N GLU A 20 -12.26 10.70 7.40
CA GLU A 20 -12.64 11.14 8.76
C GLU A 20 -13.39 10.05 9.52
N GLY A 21 -13.96 9.07 8.79
CA GLY A 21 -14.66 7.91 9.34
C GLY A 21 -14.85 6.83 8.29
N ILE A 22 -14.39 5.61 8.59
CA ILE A 22 -14.49 4.46 7.68
C ILE A 22 -15.94 4.16 7.33
N ALA A 23 -16.85 4.16 8.31
CA ALA A 23 -18.25 3.81 8.10
C ALA A 23 -18.94 4.73 7.08
N GLU A 24 -18.69 6.03 7.15
CA GLU A 24 -19.23 6.99 6.18
C GLU A 24 -18.64 6.78 4.78
N ALA A 25 -17.33 6.57 4.70
CA ALA A 25 -16.66 6.30 3.44
C ALA A 25 -17.15 4.98 2.80
N GLU A 26 -17.31 3.91 3.58
CA GLU A 26 -17.89 2.65 3.09
C GLU A 26 -19.29 2.86 2.49
N GLY A 27 -20.14 3.65 3.15
CA GLY A 27 -21.46 3.99 2.63
C GLY A 27 -21.40 4.70 1.28
N THR A 28 -20.48 5.64 1.12
CA THR A 28 -20.25 6.36 -0.15
C THR A 28 -19.79 5.40 -1.25
N TYR A 29 -18.81 4.55 -0.99
CA TYR A 29 -18.28 3.61 -1.98
C TYR A 29 -19.22 2.45 -2.27
N ALA A 30 -20.07 2.04 -1.31
CA ALA A 30 -21.10 1.02 -1.53
C ALA A 30 -22.08 1.44 -2.62
N ALA A 31 -22.42 2.74 -2.70
CA ALA A 31 -23.26 3.28 -3.76
C ALA A 31 -22.61 3.15 -5.17
N LEU A 32 -21.28 2.97 -5.23
CA LEU A 32 -20.53 2.72 -6.45
C LEU A 32 -20.28 1.23 -6.73
N GLY A 33 -20.79 0.33 -5.88
CA GLY A 33 -20.64 -1.12 -6.03
C GLY A 33 -19.43 -1.72 -5.30
N TYR A 34 -18.82 -0.99 -4.36
CA TYR A 34 -17.74 -1.52 -3.52
C TYR A 34 -18.29 -2.26 -2.30
N ALA A 35 -17.58 -3.28 -1.89
CA ALA A 35 -17.83 -4.02 -0.67
C ALA A 35 -16.53 -4.29 0.10
N ARG A 36 -16.65 -4.49 1.40
CA ARG A 36 -15.52 -4.81 2.28
C ARG A 36 -14.85 -6.13 1.86
N GLU A 37 -13.52 -6.11 1.82
CA GLU A 37 -12.67 -7.29 1.66
C GLU A 37 -11.94 -7.57 2.98
N GLY A 38 -12.29 -8.67 3.63
CA GLY A 38 -11.68 -9.06 4.90
C GLY A 38 -12.09 -8.21 6.09
N ASP A 39 -11.32 -8.32 7.15
CA ASP A 39 -11.58 -7.67 8.42
C ASP A 39 -10.90 -6.30 8.51
N GLU A 40 -11.38 -5.48 9.42
CA GLU A 40 -10.75 -4.23 9.82
C GLU A 40 -9.45 -4.52 10.60
N PHE A 41 -8.42 -3.71 10.37
CA PHE A 41 -7.14 -3.80 11.07
C PHE A 41 -6.83 -2.52 11.85
N CYS A 42 -5.99 -2.66 12.88
CA CYS A 42 -5.42 -1.53 13.61
C CYS A 42 -3.90 -1.56 13.47
N ASP A 43 -3.32 -0.45 13.03
CA ASP A 43 -1.87 -0.24 12.97
C ASP A 43 -1.46 0.86 13.96
N HIS A 44 -1.05 0.42 15.15
CA HIS A 44 -0.64 1.33 16.22
C HIS A 44 0.68 2.06 15.89
N ALA A 45 1.54 1.45 15.09
CA ALA A 45 2.81 2.07 14.67
C ALA A 45 2.57 3.26 13.74
N GLN A 46 1.55 3.18 12.88
CA GLN A 46 1.13 4.27 12.01
C GLN A 46 0.05 5.17 12.63
N GLY A 47 -0.61 4.73 13.68
CA GLY A 47 -1.72 5.47 14.31
C GLY A 47 -2.98 5.49 13.43
N VAL A 48 -3.26 4.43 12.71
CA VAL A 48 -4.43 4.29 11.84
C VAL A 48 -5.15 2.98 12.07
N ARG A 49 -6.43 2.96 11.78
CA ARG A 49 -7.19 1.74 11.52
C ARG A 49 -7.71 1.78 10.09
N GLY A 50 -7.93 0.63 9.51
CA GLY A 50 -8.32 0.57 8.11
C GLY A 50 -9.07 -0.68 7.73
N VAL A 51 -9.62 -0.66 6.52
CA VAL A 51 -10.28 -1.77 5.86
C VAL A 51 -10.06 -1.68 4.36
N PHE A 52 -9.89 -2.82 3.72
CA PHE A 52 -9.90 -2.88 2.27
C PHE A 52 -11.32 -3.02 1.73
N ILE A 53 -11.58 -2.35 0.61
CA ILE A 53 -12.81 -2.50 -0.16
C ILE A 53 -12.47 -2.80 -1.62
N VAL A 54 -13.29 -3.64 -2.24
CA VAL A 54 -13.16 -4.05 -3.65
C VAL A 54 -14.47 -3.83 -4.38
N GLY A 55 -14.39 -3.54 -5.67
CA GLY A 55 -15.55 -3.23 -6.48
C GLY A 55 -15.18 -3.09 -7.96
N PRO A 56 -15.93 -2.28 -8.74
CA PRO A 56 -15.71 -2.15 -10.18
C PRO A 56 -14.41 -1.44 -10.56
N GLY A 57 -13.75 -0.78 -9.64
CA GLY A 57 -12.46 -0.10 -9.85
C GLY A 57 -11.30 -0.74 -9.07
N PRO A 58 -10.21 0.01 -8.83
CA PRO A 58 -9.08 -0.48 -8.06
C PRO A 58 -9.48 -0.80 -6.62
N ARG A 59 -8.76 -1.74 -5.98
CA ARG A 59 -8.86 -1.94 -4.52
C ARG A 59 -8.52 -0.64 -3.80
N LEU A 60 -9.33 -0.28 -2.81
CA LEU A 60 -9.10 0.88 -1.96
C LEU A 60 -8.82 0.43 -0.52
N GLU A 61 -7.92 1.13 0.15
CA GLU A 61 -7.68 1.01 1.58
C GLU A 61 -8.27 2.24 2.26
N LEU A 62 -9.39 2.08 2.94
CA LEU A 62 -9.99 3.17 3.72
C LEU A 62 -9.29 3.25 5.07
N LEU A 63 -8.76 4.41 5.40
CA LEU A 63 -8.01 4.65 6.63
C LEU A 63 -8.65 5.77 7.43
N GLU A 64 -8.73 5.59 8.76
CA GLU A 64 -9.07 6.66 9.69
C GLU A 64 -8.04 6.72 10.83
N ALA A 65 -7.94 7.86 11.49
CA ALA A 65 -7.03 8.04 12.61
C ALA A 65 -7.40 7.11 13.78
N LEU A 66 -6.39 6.48 14.38
CA LEU A 66 -6.55 5.69 15.59
C LEU A 66 -6.37 6.59 16.80
N GLY A 67 -7.45 6.80 17.58
CA GLY A 67 -7.44 7.68 18.72
C GLY A 67 -7.10 9.13 18.36
N ALA A 68 -6.11 9.68 19.03
CA ALA A 68 -5.67 11.08 18.84
C ALA A 68 -4.53 11.22 17.80
N SER A 69 -4.31 10.20 16.96
CA SER A 69 -3.30 10.25 15.90
C SER A 69 -3.59 11.36 14.90
N ASN A 70 -2.53 12.00 14.42
CA ASN A 70 -2.59 13.05 13.41
C ASN A 70 -1.95 12.64 12.07
N THR A 71 -1.72 11.33 11.88
CA THR A 71 -1.03 10.80 10.69
C THR A 71 -1.73 11.19 9.39
N LEU A 72 -3.07 11.23 9.38
CA LEU A 72 -3.87 11.56 8.20
C LEU A 72 -4.18 13.06 8.06
N ASP A 73 -3.91 13.87 9.08
CA ASP A 73 -4.25 15.29 9.10
C ASP A 73 -3.75 16.07 7.87
N PRO A 74 -2.51 15.91 7.39
CA PRO A 74 -2.04 16.67 6.24
C PRO A 74 -2.90 16.46 4.99
N TRP A 75 -3.34 15.21 4.78
CA TRP A 75 -4.15 14.83 3.64
C TRP A 75 -5.59 15.29 3.76
N LEU A 76 -6.18 15.12 4.94
CA LEU A 76 -7.54 15.58 5.24
C LEU A 76 -7.66 17.11 5.12
N ARG A 77 -6.70 17.87 5.67
CA ARG A 77 -6.66 19.33 5.57
C ARG A 77 -6.46 19.81 4.13
N ALA A 78 -5.67 19.09 3.35
CA ALA A 78 -5.47 19.41 1.94
C ALA A 78 -6.65 18.99 1.04
N GLY A 79 -7.65 18.29 1.59
CA GLY A 79 -8.76 17.72 0.83
C GLY A 79 -8.35 16.56 -0.08
N SER A 80 -7.16 16.01 0.13
CA SER A 80 -6.61 14.90 -0.66
C SER A 80 -7.01 13.56 -0.05
N ARG A 81 -8.09 12.96 -0.54
CA ARG A 81 -8.59 11.69 0.00
C ARG A 81 -7.76 10.50 -0.50
N MET A 82 -7.59 10.35 -1.81
CA MET A 82 -6.68 9.35 -2.38
C MET A 82 -5.26 9.88 -2.31
N TYR A 83 -4.44 9.39 -1.36
CA TYR A 83 -3.17 10.02 -1.06
C TYR A 83 -1.94 9.16 -1.32
N HIS A 84 -2.09 7.84 -1.45
CA HIS A 84 -0.96 7.00 -1.84
C HIS A 84 -1.36 5.89 -2.82
N LEU A 85 -0.38 5.45 -3.60
CA LEU A 85 -0.42 4.24 -4.40
C LEU A 85 0.43 3.18 -3.72
N ALA A 86 -0.04 1.95 -3.66
CA ALA A 86 0.68 0.84 -3.07
C ALA A 86 1.06 -0.23 -4.09
N PHE A 87 2.28 -0.76 -3.96
CA PHE A 87 2.84 -1.81 -4.81
C PHE A 87 3.48 -2.89 -3.98
N GLU A 88 3.20 -4.16 -4.30
CA GLU A 88 3.97 -5.28 -3.77
C GLU A 88 5.28 -5.40 -4.53
N VAL A 89 6.39 -5.60 -3.80
CA VAL A 89 7.74 -5.69 -4.35
C VAL A 89 8.46 -6.91 -3.79
N ASP A 90 9.26 -7.57 -4.62
CA ASP A 90 10.00 -8.78 -4.24
C ASP A 90 11.18 -8.48 -3.31
N ASP A 91 11.81 -7.32 -3.49
CA ASP A 91 12.97 -6.85 -2.72
C ASP A 91 12.71 -5.42 -2.23
N LEU A 92 12.25 -5.29 -0.99
CA LEU A 92 11.90 -4.00 -0.41
C LEU A 92 13.12 -3.08 -0.27
N ASP A 93 14.25 -3.60 0.21
CA ASP A 93 15.46 -2.81 0.41
C ASP A 93 16.06 -2.35 -0.91
N GLY A 94 16.13 -3.24 -1.90
CA GLY A 94 16.57 -2.90 -3.26
C GLY A 94 15.64 -1.89 -3.92
N THR A 95 14.33 -2.01 -3.72
CA THR A 95 13.33 -1.06 -4.22
C THR A 95 13.51 0.33 -3.61
N LEU A 96 13.75 0.41 -2.31
CA LEU A 96 14.03 1.69 -1.63
C LEU A 96 15.33 2.34 -2.13
N ALA A 97 16.39 1.54 -2.33
CA ALA A 97 17.65 2.03 -2.89
C ALA A 97 17.45 2.59 -4.31
N LEU A 98 16.66 1.89 -5.13
CA LEU A 98 16.30 2.33 -6.47
C LEU A 98 15.46 3.63 -6.45
N ALA A 99 14.48 3.71 -5.57
CA ALA A 99 13.63 4.89 -5.42
C ALA A 99 14.46 6.14 -5.05
N ARG A 100 15.42 5.99 -4.13
CA ARG A 100 16.34 7.07 -3.75
C ARG A 100 17.23 7.49 -4.91
N SER A 101 17.85 6.54 -5.61
CA SER A 101 18.86 6.83 -6.64
C SER A 101 18.26 7.36 -7.93
N ARG A 102 17.15 6.79 -8.40
CA ARG A 102 16.52 7.15 -9.68
C ARG A 102 15.46 8.23 -9.59
N PHE A 103 14.67 8.20 -8.52
CA PHE A 103 13.51 9.11 -8.37
C PHE A 103 13.75 10.17 -7.31
N GLN A 104 14.92 10.18 -6.66
CA GLN A 104 15.24 11.10 -5.57
C GLN A 104 14.16 11.10 -4.49
N ALA A 105 13.62 9.93 -4.21
CA ALA A 105 12.54 9.76 -3.27
C ALA A 105 13.02 10.00 -1.83
N LEU A 106 12.19 10.68 -1.06
CA LEU A 106 12.34 10.85 0.38
C LEU A 106 11.66 9.68 1.08
N VAL A 107 12.38 8.95 1.93
CA VAL A 107 11.77 7.90 2.76
C VAL A 107 11.01 8.57 3.91
N LEU A 108 9.69 8.39 3.90
CA LEU A 108 8.79 8.88 4.96
C LEU A 108 8.69 7.89 6.11
N ARG A 109 8.73 6.59 5.79
CA ARG A 109 8.72 5.48 6.74
C ARG A 109 9.65 4.38 6.26
N SER A 110 10.62 4.03 7.09
CA SER A 110 11.49 2.87 6.86
C SER A 110 10.72 1.55 7.02
N PRO A 111 11.23 0.43 6.50
CA PRO A 111 10.56 -0.86 6.59
C PRO A 111 10.09 -1.18 8.00
N THR A 112 8.78 -1.43 8.13
CA THR A 112 8.09 -1.68 9.40
C THR A 112 7.03 -2.75 9.17
N PRO A 113 6.87 -3.75 10.07
CA PRO A 113 5.79 -4.72 9.97
C PRO A 113 4.42 -4.06 9.98
N ALA A 114 3.50 -4.51 9.11
CA ALA A 114 2.16 -3.95 9.00
C ALA A 114 1.08 -4.99 9.25
N PRO A 115 0.15 -4.73 10.19
CA PRO A 115 -0.97 -5.63 10.47
C PRO A 115 -1.87 -5.89 9.26
N ALA A 116 -2.06 -4.88 8.40
CA ALA A 116 -2.84 -4.99 7.16
C ALA A 116 -2.36 -6.13 6.23
N PHE A 117 -1.09 -6.51 6.32
CA PHE A 117 -0.45 -7.47 5.45
C PHE A 117 0.13 -8.68 6.21
N GLY A 118 -0.48 -9.04 7.33
CA GLY A 118 -0.05 -10.20 8.12
C GLY A 118 1.36 -10.08 8.71
N GLY A 119 1.84 -8.86 8.97
CA GLY A 119 3.17 -8.58 9.50
C GLY A 119 4.26 -8.45 8.45
N ARG A 120 3.96 -8.54 7.15
CA ARG A 120 4.90 -8.19 6.08
C ARG A 120 5.34 -6.74 6.22
N HIS A 121 6.58 -6.44 5.86
CA HIS A 121 7.11 -5.10 5.97
C HIS A 121 6.56 -4.18 4.89
N ILE A 122 6.31 -2.94 5.28
CA ILE A 122 5.97 -1.85 4.39
C ILE A 122 6.94 -0.69 4.56
N ALA A 123 7.07 0.12 3.52
CA ALA A 123 7.79 1.38 3.57
C ALA A 123 7.05 2.44 2.76
N PHE A 124 7.14 3.70 3.17
CA PHE A 124 6.56 4.83 2.45
C PHE A 124 7.65 5.75 1.93
N VAL A 125 7.51 6.19 0.71
CA VAL A 125 8.36 7.21 0.10
C VAL A 125 7.53 8.34 -0.50
N MET A 126 8.14 9.52 -0.57
CA MET A 126 7.58 10.65 -1.33
C MET A 126 8.48 10.93 -2.53
N LEU A 127 7.89 10.95 -3.70
CA LEU A 127 8.57 11.33 -4.94
C LEU A 127 8.70 12.85 -5.06
N ARG A 128 9.53 13.33 -5.99
CA ARG A 128 9.73 14.78 -6.22
C ARG A 128 8.45 15.55 -6.55
N ASN A 129 7.52 14.90 -7.24
CA ASN A 129 6.20 15.47 -7.57
C ASN A 129 5.21 15.42 -6.40
N ARG A 130 5.66 15.06 -5.20
CA ARG A 130 4.86 14.92 -3.98
C ARG A 130 3.94 13.71 -3.95
N ALA A 131 3.98 12.83 -4.94
CA ALA A 131 3.27 11.57 -4.88
C ALA A 131 3.81 10.68 -3.75
N VAL A 132 2.94 10.09 -2.97
CA VAL A 132 3.28 9.14 -1.91
C VAL A 132 3.08 7.72 -2.43
N ILE A 133 4.11 6.90 -2.25
CA ILE A 133 4.11 5.50 -2.67
C ILE A 133 4.36 4.63 -1.45
N GLU A 134 3.54 3.61 -1.28
CA GLU A 134 3.76 2.51 -0.34
C GLU A 134 4.37 1.33 -1.08
N PHE A 135 5.44 0.78 -0.54
CA PHE A 135 5.99 -0.49 -0.98
C PHE A 135 5.68 -1.55 0.08
N ILE A 136 5.13 -2.67 -0.38
CA ILE A 136 4.73 -3.80 0.46
C ILE A 136 5.62 -4.99 0.08
N GLU A 137 6.26 -5.60 1.07
CA GLU A 137 7.00 -6.84 0.87
C GLU A 137 6.06 -7.93 0.31
N ALA A 138 6.42 -8.55 -0.81
CA ALA A 138 5.59 -9.57 -1.44
C ALA A 138 5.42 -10.80 -0.55
N ASP A 139 4.26 -11.46 -0.68
CA ASP A 139 3.99 -12.71 0.00
C ASP A 139 4.73 -13.86 -0.67
N ARG A 140 5.86 -14.29 -0.07
CA ARG A 140 6.67 -15.40 -0.56
C ARG A 140 6.07 -16.78 -0.28
N SER A 141 5.04 -16.87 0.56
CA SER A 141 4.39 -18.14 0.89
C SER A 141 3.58 -18.72 -0.29
N ALA A 142 3.25 -17.91 -1.29
CA ALA A 142 2.51 -18.29 -2.49
C ALA A 142 3.40 -18.69 -3.68
N MET A 143 4.75 -18.64 -3.56
CA MET A 143 5.64 -19.10 -4.62
C MET A 143 5.70 -20.63 -4.62
N PRO A 144 5.50 -21.31 -5.78
CA PRO A 144 5.74 -22.74 -5.89
C PRO A 144 7.23 -23.01 -5.62
N ASP A 145 7.48 -24.02 -4.77
CA ASP A 145 8.83 -24.51 -4.47
C ASP A 145 9.53 -24.93 -5.77
N GLN A 146 10.49 -24.13 -6.23
CA GLN A 146 11.31 -24.41 -7.42
C GLN A 146 12.43 -25.43 -7.13
N SER A 147 12.42 -26.08 -5.96
CA SER A 147 13.46 -27.03 -5.57
C SER A 147 13.32 -28.43 -6.19
N ASN A 148 12.37 -28.66 -7.11
CA ASN A 148 12.12 -29.97 -7.70
C ASN A 148 12.28 -29.96 -9.23
N GLU A 149 13.43 -29.51 -9.73
CA GLU A 149 13.84 -29.90 -11.09
C GLU A 149 14.44 -31.33 -11.04
N PRO A 150 13.87 -32.31 -11.77
CA PRO A 150 14.51 -33.60 -11.86
C PRO A 150 15.80 -33.48 -12.67
N VAL A 151 16.92 -33.82 -12.03
CA VAL A 151 18.20 -34.01 -12.71
C VAL A 151 17.95 -35.03 -13.83
N ARG A 152 18.00 -34.60 -15.06
CA ARG A 152 17.97 -35.53 -16.23
C ARG A 152 19.30 -36.27 -16.30
N PRO A 153 19.24 -37.59 -16.59
CA PRO A 153 20.42 -38.43 -16.73
C PRO A 153 21.28 -38.06 -17.95
#